data_64664d58ac7c165ce7477c3e4b65e1e4
#
_entry.id   64664d58ac7c165ce7477c3e4b65e1e4
#
_cell.length_a   1.000
_cell.length_b   1.000
_cell.length_c   1.000
_cell.angle_alpha   90.00
_cell.angle_beta   90.00
_cell.angle_gamma   90.00
#
_symmetry.space_group_name_H-M   'P 1'
#
loop_
_entity.id
_entity.type
_entity.pdbx_description
1 polymer ?
#
loop_
_entity_poly.entity_id
_entity_poly.type
_entity_poly.pdbx_seq_one_letter_code
_entity_poly.pdbx_strand_id
1 'polypeptide(L)'
;MERKGVSLEQFREYYRLNSLFIASLRKQLLENLRSCPSLGGYDFLGGQDSHWHRCGYPCGVFNEFYEEKPGESAQTFLRCNGESILICAANYKRNFTAGSEFSTSVSLSCFSERPRVSGTLSWEFVMDGFSRRGEIVSGEIEHGSVVPLGEITFTLPPLAAGKKALLKCAFTGDGIAVENDWEFWCFPEVQPFTGSDEVKIVSTFSSDEAEFVQNGGKLLVVDGFPCDRTVEMYKACPTGRSSGHYGNYVKTHPALANFPHDGYLTWQAYDMMFESRAMLFAEESLLPFAPVIGLIPSYKKYMRKAMLAEYKTGKGRMIFCAFNLTGDDPAAQYLKSELLRYLADGNFTADAPELSPETVALLVSGNYTSHAFRETDIACDPNVQ
;
A
#
# COMPACT_ATOMS: atom_id res chain seq x y z
N MET A 1 -5.98 13.66 18.69
CA MET A 1 -6.36 12.27 18.45
C MET A 1 -7.38 11.79 19.47
N GLU A 2 -7.10 11.88 20.76
CA GLU A 2 -7.99 11.43 21.84
C GLU A 2 -9.41 12.04 21.76
N ARG A 3 -9.52 13.37 21.50
CA ARG A 3 -10.80 14.05 21.27
C ARG A 3 -11.62 13.52 20.09
N LYS A 4 -10.97 12.73 19.21
CA LYS A 4 -11.58 12.09 18.04
C LYS A 4 -11.78 10.58 18.25
N GLY A 5 -11.64 10.10 19.49
CA GLY A 5 -11.84 8.70 19.84
C GLY A 5 -10.70 7.76 19.45
N VAL A 6 -9.50 8.28 19.14
CA VAL A 6 -8.31 7.46 18.87
C VAL A 6 -7.60 7.19 20.17
N SER A 7 -7.50 5.92 20.59
CA SER A 7 -6.77 5.52 21.78
C SER A 7 -5.26 5.73 21.60
N LEU A 8 -4.52 5.80 22.72
CA LEU A 8 -3.06 5.90 22.67
C LEU A 8 -2.42 4.68 21.99
N GLU A 9 -2.98 3.49 22.20
CA GLU A 9 -2.52 2.26 21.57
C GLU A 9 -2.72 2.33 20.03
N GLN A 10 -3.89 2.72 19.60
CA GLN A 10 -4.18 2.93 18.16
C GLN A 10 -3.27 4.00 17.54
N PHE A 11 -2.99 5.07 18.29
CA PHE A 11 -2.08 6.12 17.82
C PHE A 11 -0.64 5.59 17.67
N ARG A 12 -0.17 4.78 18.61
CA ARG A 12 1.16 4.13 18.53
C ARG A 12 1.26 3.21 17.34
N GLU A 13 0.19 2.45 17.08
CA GLU A 13 0.15 1.58 15.90
C GLU A 13 0.11 2.39 14.59
N TYR A 14 -0.64 3.46 14.51
CA TYR A 14 -0.62 4.38 13.37
C TYR A 14 0.77 4.97 13.15
N TYR A 15 1.45 5.37 14.20
CA TYR A 15 2.82 5.88 14.13
C TYR A 15 3.78 4.81 13.57
N ARG A 16 3.68 3.58 14.08
CA ARG A 16 4.50 2.46 13.62
C ARG A 16 4.26 2.16 12.13
N LEU A 17 3.02 1.99 11.73
CA LEU A 17 2.65 1.67 10.35
C LEU A 17 3.00 2.80 9.37
N ASN A 18 2.77 4.04 9.79
CA ASN A 18 3.20 5.22 9.03
C ASN A 18 4.72 5.22 8.80
N SER A 19 5.50 4.97 9.84
CA SER A 19 6.96 4.98 9.76
C SER A 19 7.46 3.93 8.77
N LEU A 20 6.97 2.69 8.85
CA LEU A 20 7.31 1.60 7.94
C LEU A 20 6.91 1.93 6.49
N PHE A 21 5.72 2.47 6.29
CA PHE A 21 5.23 2.86 4.98
C PHE A 21 6.10 3.97 4.36
N ILE A 22 6.40 5.02 5.11
CA ILE A 22 7.24 6.14 4.64
C ILE A 22 8.68 5.69 4.37
N ALA A 23 9.23 4.79 5.17
CA ALA A 23 10.56 4.22 4.94
C ALA A 23 10.61 3.51 3.56
N SER A 24 9.60 2.71 3.22
CA SER A 24 9.52 2.02 1.92
C SER A 24 9.42 3.01 0.75
N LEU A 25 8.65 4.08 0.92
CA LEU A 25 8.50 5.12 -0.11
C LEU A 25 9.78 5.94 -0.30
N ARG A 26 10.45 6.30 0.80
CA ARG A 26 11.72 7.03 0.78
C ARG A 26 12.79 6.22 0.06
N LYS A 27 12.90 4.92 0.40
CA LYS A 27 13.81 4.01 -0.26
C LYS A 27 13.61 4.03 -1.79
N GLN A 28 12.39 3.84 -2.25
CA GLN A 28 12.07 3.86 -3.68
C GLN A 28 12.37 5.22 -4.33
N LEU A 29 12.05 6.33 -3.65
CA LEU A 29 12.35 7.68 -4.15
C LEU A 29 13.85 7.90 -4.32
N LEU A 30 14.66 7.55 -3.33
CA LEU A 30 16.11 7.70 -3.38
C LEU A 30 16.73 6.80 -4.46
N GLU A 31 16.27 5.57 -4.60
CA GLU A 31 16.69 4.68 -5.69
C GLU A 31 16.33 5.26 -7.07
N ASN A 32 15.13 5.84 -7.23
CA ASN A 32 14.72 6.48 -8.47
C ASN A 32 15.60 7.70 -8.81
N LEU A 33 15.95 8.52 -7.81
CA LEU A 33 16.88 9.65 -8.01
C LEU A 33 18.26 9.15 -8.42
N ARG A 34 18.78 8.11 -7.75
CA ARG A 34 20.10 7.52 -8.02
C ARG A 34 20.15 6.73 -9.32
N SER A 35 19.00 6.33 -9.87
CA SER A 35 18.93 5.65 -11.17
C SER A 35 19.10 6.60 -12.36
N CYS A 36 19.04 7.91 -12.14
CA CYS A 36 19.16 8.92 -13.18
C CYS A 36 20.64 9.32 -13.38
N PRO A 37 21.31 8.91 -14.46
CA PRO A 37 22.74 9.17 -14.64
C PRO A 37 23.08 10.64 -14.92
N SER A 38 22.09 11.45 -15.32
CA SER A 38 22.28 12.88 -15.56
C SER A 38 22.03 13.76 -14.32
N LEU A 39 21.62 13.16 -13.19
CA LEU A 39 21.38 13.91 -11.97
C LEU A 39 22.68 14.13 -11.22
N GLY A 40 23.10 15.40 -11.09
CA GLY A 40 24.34 15.76 -10.39
C GLY A 40 24.28 15.67 -8.87
N GLY A 41 23.11 15.44 -8.30
CA GLY A 41 22.88 15.33 -6.85
C GLY A 41 21.46 15.65 -6.47
N TYR A 42 21.14 15.54 -5.19
CA TYR A 42 19.84 15.91 -4.63
C TYR A 42 20.00 16.44 -3.22
N ASP A 43 19.04 17.25 -2.80
CA ASP A 43 18.95 17.75 -1.44
C ASP A 43 17.92 16.94 -0.68
N PHE A 44 18.30 16.40 0.48
CA PHE A 44 17.44 15.60 1.33
C PHE A 44 16.84 16.46 2.45
N LEU A 45 15.69 17.06 2.18
CA LEU A 45 14.94 17.81 3.16
C LEU A 45 14.11 16.85 4.04
N GLY A 46 14.18 17.03 5.35
CA GLY A 46 13.35 16.30 6.31
C GLY A 46 13.95 14.99 6.80
N GLY A 47 15.23 15.01 7.18
CA GLY A 47 15.85 13.90 7.92
C GLY A 47 15.18 13.66 9.28
N GLN A 48 14.56 14.69 9.85
CA GLN A 48 13.84 14.66 11.12
C GLN A 48 12.38 15.03 10.94
N ASP A 49 11.48 14.41 11.72
CA ASP A 49 10.07 14.81 11.81
C ASP A 49 9.95 16.24 12.33
N SER A 50 8.98 16.97 11.83
CA SER A 50 8.70 18.33 12.26
C SER A 50 7.22 18.51 12.58
N HIS A 51 6.89 18.57 13.86
CA HIS A 51 5.54 18.91 14.33
C HIS A 51 5.25 20.42 14.22
N TRP A 52 6.29 21.24 14.24
CA TRP A 52 6.19 22.69 14.23
C TRP A 52 5.74 23.24 12.88
N HIS A 53 5.99 22.49 11.83
CA HIS A 53 5.59 22.90 10.52
C HIS A 53 4.07 22.91 10.38
N ARG A 54 3.54 23.90 9.68
CA ARG A 54 2.11 24.10 9.44
C ARG A 54 1.36 22.83 9.00
N CYS A 55 2.01 21.99 8.22
CA CYS A 55 1.42 20.75 7.72
C CYS A 55 1.77 19.51 8.55
N GLY A 56 2.72 19.60 9.50
CA GLY A 56 3.38 18.45 10.10
C GLY A 56 4.13 17.62 9.05
N TYR A 57 5.32 17.17 9.35
CA TYR A 57 6.10 16.31 8.44
C TYR A 57 6.55 15.06 9.19
N PRO A 58 5.74 13.99 9.23
CA PRO A 58 6.16 12.73 9.83
C PRO A 58 6.92 11.86 8.83
N CYS A 59 7.75 12.46 7.99
CA CYS A 59 8.49 11.79 6.92
C CYS A 59 9.99 11.64 7.21
N GLY A 60 10.44 12.06 8.39
CA GLY A 60 11.83 11.94 8.82
C GLY A 60 12.29 10.50 8.97
N VAL A 61 13.60 10.29 8.89
CA VAL A 61 14.29 9.07 9.34
C VAL A 61 14.26 9.01 10.87
N PHE A 62 14.37 10.17 11.50
CA PHE A 62 14.28 10.37 12.93
C PHE A 62 12.97 11.06 13.32
N ASN A 63 12.50 10.78 14.52
CA ASN A 63 11.45 11.57 15.14
C ASN A 63 12.00 12.95 15.61
N GLU A 64 11.14 13.79 16.18
CA GLU A 64 11.54 15.12 16.67
C GLU A 64 12.55 15.11 17.83
N PHE A 65 12.79 13.95 18.45
CA PHE A 65 13.77 13.75 19.53
C PHE A 65 15.06 13.11 19.03
N TYR A 66 15.26 12.99 17.72
CA TYR A 66 16.39 12.31 17.06
C TYR A 66 16.49 10.81 17.37
N GLU A 67 15.37 10.17 17.68
CA GLU A 67 15.29 8.72 17.79
C GLU A 67 14.96 8.10 16.43
N GLU A 68 15.57 6.96 16.12
CA GLU A 68 15.26 6.19 14.90
C GLU A 68 13.80 5.76 14.91
N LYS A 69 13.15 5.90 13.76
CA LYS A 69 11.75 5.50 13.61
C LYS A 69 11.63 4.02 13.28
N PRO A 70 10.49 3.37 13.56
CA PRO A 70 10.23 2.00 13.14
C PRO A 70 10.55 1.77 11.65
N GLY A 71 11.36 0.76 11.36
CA GLY A 71 11.82 0.45 10.00
C GLY A 71 13.04 1.23 9.52
N GLU A 72 13.52 2.19 10.29
CA GLU A 72 14.73 2.97 10.01
C GLU A 72 15.90 2.54 10.88
N SER A 73 17.06 2.58 10.30
CA SER A 73 18.36 2.48 10.96
C SER A 73 19.43 3.07 10.04
N ALA A 74 20.63 3.33 10.55
CA ALA A 74 21.74 3.74 9.71
C ALA A 74 21.97 2.72 8.57
N GLN A 75 21.89 1.43 8.85
CA GLN A 75 22.10 0.37 7.86
C GLN A 75 21.01 0.38 6.77
N THR A 76 19.73 0.45 7.13
CA THR A 76 18.63 0.47 6.14
C THR A 76 18.68 1.72 5.29
N PHE A 77 19.04 2.86 5.88
CA PHE A 77 19.17 4.12 5.16
C PHE A 77 20.35 4.11 4.17
N LEU A 78 21.50 3.56 4.55
CA LEU A 78 22.69 3.48 3.69
C LEU A 78 22.46 2.56 2.47
N ARG A 79 21.55 1.58 2.54
CA ARG A 79 21.19 0.76 1.38
C ARG A 79 20.64 1.54 0.19
N CYS A 80 19.97 2.67 0.44
CA CYS A 80 19.41 3.53 -0.60
C CYS A 80 20.05 4.90 -0.70
N ASN A 81 20.87 5.31 0.28
CA ASN A 81 21.52 6.63 0.34
C ASN A 81 23.01 6.56 0.67
N GLY A 82 23.66 5.41 0.50
CA GLY A 82 25.11 5.25 0.62
C GLY A 82 25.85 5.84 -0.58
N GLU A 83 27.18 5.86 -0.51
CA GLU A 83 28.04 6.29 -1.63
C GLU A 83 27.75 5.48 -2.88
N SER A 84 27.87 4.16 -2.80
CA SER A 84 27.42 3.25 -3.85
C SER A 84 26.18 2.50 -3.38
N ILE A 85 25.22 2.28 -4.26
CA ILE A 85 23.99 1.54 -3.95
C ILE A 85 23.57 0.60 -5.09
N LEU A 86 22.89 -0.48 -4.73
CA LEU A 86 22.18 -1.33 -5.68
C LEU A 86 20.77 -0.81 -5.92
N ILE A 87 20.30 -0.88 -7.17
CA ILE A 87 19.00 -0.39 -7.61
C ILE A 87 18.29 -1.50 -8.38
N CYS A 88 17.05 -1.81 -8.03
CA CYS A 88 16.23 -2.79 -8.73
C CYS A 88 15.34 -2.11 -9.78
N ALA A 89 15.36 -2.63 -11.00
CA ALA A 89 14.56 -2.07 -12.10
C ALA A 89 13.07 -2.39 -12.02
N ALA A 90 12.65 -3.26 -11.11
CA ALA A 90 11.22 -3.58 -10.94
C ALA A 90 10.37 -2.35 -10.58
N ASN A 91 10.97 -1.35 -9.93
CA ASN A 91 10.33 -0.10 -9.56
C ASN A 91 9.01 -0.36 -8.82
N TYR A 92 7.85 -0.01 -9.42
CA TYR A 92 6.52 -0.24 -8.84
C TYR A 92 5.89 -1.59 -9.23
N LYS A 93 6.43 -2.30 -10.22
CA LYS A 93 5.94 -3.61 -10.65
C LYS A 93 6.44 -4.71 -9.73
N ARG A 94 5.73 -4.94 -8.65
CA ARG A 94 6.13 -5.86 -7.58
C ARG A 94 5.27 -7.11 -7.49
N ASN A 95 4.19 -7.20 -8.29
CA ASN A 95 3.24 -8.30 -8.27
C ASN A 95 3.45 -9.25 -9.43
N PHE A 96 3.46 -10.55 -9.14
CA PHE A 96 3.67 -11.61 -10.12
C PHE A 96 2.63 -12.71 -9.96
N THR A 97 2.30 -13.37 -11.07
CA THR A 97 1.46 -14.57 -11.06
C THR A 97 2.32 -15.80 -10.81
N ALA A 98 1.89 -16.70 -9.95
CA ALA A 98 2.55 -17.99 -9.71
C ALA A 98 2.63 -18.79 -11.01
N GLY A 99 3.73 -19.50 -11.21
CA GLY A 99 4.01 -20.24 -12.43
C GLY A 99 4.52 -19.38 -13.60
N SER A 100 4.44 -18.06 -13.51
CA SER A 100 5.02 -17.17 -14.53
C SER A 100 6.52 -16.98 -14.35
N GLU A 101 7.14 -16.32 -15.31
CA GLU A 101 8.53 -15.91 -15.21
C GLU A 101 8.66 -14.68 -14.32
N PHE A 102 9.54 -14.77 -13.32
CA PHE A 102 10.07 -13.62 -12.61
C PHE A 102 11.25 -13.07 -13.39
N SER A 103 11.24 -11.79 -13.71
CA SER A 103 12.36 -11.11 -14.34
C SER A 103 12.53 -9.70 -13.76
N THR A 104 13.77 -9.37 -13.40
CA THR A 104 14.18 -8.02 -13.04
C THR A 104 15.67 -7.84 -13.28
N SER A 105 16.11 -6.60 -13.47
CA SER A 105 17.53 -6.29 -13.50
C SER A 105 17.96 -5.51 -12.26
N VAL A 106 19.23 -5.62 -11.89
CA VAL A 106 19.87 -4.89 -10.81
C VAL A 106 20.99 -4.05 -11.38
N SER A 107 21.02 -2.77 -11.02
CA SER A 107 22.08 -1.82 -11.40
C SER A 107 22.89 -1.43 -10.19
N LEU A 108 24.17 -1.07 -10.41
CA LEU A 108 25.01 -0.40 -9.43
C LEU A 108 25.10 1.10 -9.78
N SER A 109 24.71 1.97 -8.86
CA SER A 109 25.09 3.37 -8.86
C SER A 109 26.42 3.48 -8.13
N CYS A 110 27.48 3.66 -8.88
CA CYS A 110 28.86 3.49 -8.42
C CYS A 110 29.52 4.82 -8.07
N PHE A 111 29.77 5.03 -6.79
CA PHE A 111 30.67 6.09 -6.32
C PHE A 111 31.73 5.44 -5.44
N SER A 112 32.93 5.35 -5.93
CA SER A 112 34.05 4.61 -5.33
C SER A 112 35.28 5.51 -5.26
N GLU A 113 36.19 5.25 -4.34
CA GLU A 113 37.51 5.90 -4.32
C GLU A 113 38.37 5.54 -5.53
N ARG A 114 38.06 4.42 -6.18
CA ARG A 114 38.77 3.96 -7.38
C ARG A 114 38.09 4.46 -8.65
N PRO A 115 38.85 4.83 -9.69
CA PRO A 115 38.27 5.31 -10.95
C PRO A 115 37.47 4.22 -11.68
N ARG A 116 37.79 2.96 -11.46
CA ARG A 116 37.11 1.78 -11.99
C ARG A 116 37.09 0.67 -10.96
N VAL A 117 36.02 -0.10 -10.97
CA VAL A 117 35.80 -1.25 -10.09
C VAL A 117 35.20 -2.39 -10.89
N SER A 118 35.49 -3.61 -10.45
CA SER A 118 34.84 -4.84 -10.91
C SER A 118 34.45 -5.70 -9.71
N GLY A 119 33.52 -6.60 -9.87
CA GLY A 119 33.06 -7.41 -8.74
C GLY A 119 31.99 -8.43 -9.13
N THR A 120 31.35 -8.97 -8.14
CA THR A 120 30.30 -9.98 -8.29
C THR A 120 29.07 -9.55 -7.55
N LEU A 121 27.92 -9.55 -8.24
CA LEU A 121 26.59 -9.45 -7.65
C LEU A 121 26.13 -10.85 -7.26
N SER A 122 25.98 -11.14 -5.99
CA SER A 122 25.25 -12.30 -5.50
C SER A 122 23.81 -11.92 -5.21
N TRP A 123 22.88 -12.81 -5.53
CA TRP A 123 21.47 -12.57 -5.28
C TRP A 123 20.76 -13.81 -4.73
N GLU A 124 19.75 -13.58 -3.92
CA GLU A 124 18.87 -14.60 -3.37
C GLU A 124 17.42 -14.10 -3.37
N PHE A 125 16.53 -14.82 -4.04
CA PHE A 125 15.09 -14.63 -3.95
C PHE A 125 14.52 -15.66 -2.98
N VAL A 126 13.85 -15.19 -1.92
CA VAL A 126 13.31 -16.05 -0.86
C VAL A 126 11.81 -15.79 -0.72
N MET A 127 11.04 -16.86 -0.73
CA MET A 127 9.63 -16.90 -0.43
C MET A 127 9.36 -18.17 0.41
N ASP A 128 8.36 -18.14 1.27
CA ASP A 128 8.02 -19.32 2.10
C ASP A 128 7.87 -20.59 1.25
N GLY A 129 8.70 -21.59 1.54
CA GLY A 129 8.78 -22.86 0.80
C GLY A 129 9.53 -22.80 -0.55
N PHE A 130 10.13 -21.66 -0.92
CA PHE A 130 10.84 -21.51 -2.18
C PHE A 130 12.04 -20.56 -2.09
N SER A 131 13.15 -20.92 -2.72
CA SER A 131 14.28 -20.01 -2.89
C SER A 131 14.99 -20.23 -4.24
N ARG A 132 15.59 -19.16 -4.75
CA ARG A 132 16.52 -19.17 -5.89
C ARG A 132 17.68 -18.24 -5.58
N ARG A 133 18.86 -18.60 -6.03
CA ARG A 133 20.08 -17.81 -5.85
C ARG A 133 20.98 -17.91 -7.07
N GLY A 134 21.82 -16.93 -7.23
CA GLY A 134 22.81 -16.92 -8.31
C GLY A 134 23.83 -15.82 -8.14
N GLU A 135 24.73 -15.75 -9.08
CA GLU A 135 25.80 -14.76 -9.13
C GLU A 135 25.94 -14.20 -10.55
N ILE A 136 26.31 -12.93 -10.65
CA ILE A 136 26.59 -12.25 -11.90
C ILE A 136 27.89 -11.51 -11.73
N VAL A 137 28.88 -11.85 -12.56
CA VAL A 137 30.20 -11.18 -12.58
C VAL A 137 30.11 -9.94 -13.46
N SER A 138 30.47 -8.79 -12.90
CA SER A 138 30.49 -7.54 -13.66
C SER A 138 31.75 -7.37 -14.46
N GLY A 139 31.67 -6.64 -15.59
CA GLY A 139 32.84 -6.01 -16.19
C GLY A 139 33.34 -4.83 -15.37
N GLU A 140 34.24 -4.03 -15.93
CA GLU A 140 34.69 -2.77 -15.34
C GLU A 140 33.55 -1.73 -15.30
N ILE A 141 33.40 -1.08 -14.17
CA ILE A 141 32.39 -0.06 -13.89
C ILE A 141 33.11 1.24 -13.52
N GLU A 142 32.83 2.31 -14.20
CA GLU A 142 33.45 3.62 -13.94
C GLU A 142 32.81 4.33 -12.73
N HIS A 143 33.66 5.06 -12.00
CA HIS A 143 33.18 5.98 -10.94
C HIS A 143 32.16 6.99 -11.50
N GLY A 144 31.11 7.28 -10.74
CA GLY A 144 30.05 8.21 -11.12
C GLY A 144 29.04 7.66 -12.13
N SER A 145 29.11 6.37 -12.48
CA SER A 145 28.19 5.75 -13.43
C SER A 145 27.04 5.00 -12.75
N VAL A 146 25.98 4.78 -13.51
CA VAL A 146 24.88 3.87 -13.16
C VAL A 146 24.85 2.78 -14.21
N VAL A 147 25.20 1.56 -13.83
CA VAL A 147 25.42 0.45 -14.77
C VAL A 147 24.55 -0.75 -14.41
N PRO A 148 23.79 -1.32 -15.37
CA PRO A 148 23.13 -2.60 -15.19
C PRO A 148 24.18 -3.70 -14.96
N LEU A 149 24.05 -4.45 -13.87
CA LEU A 149 24.93 -5.59 -13.57
C LEU A 149 24.48 -6.85 -14.30
N GLY A 150 23.16 -7.00 -14.50
CA GLY A 150 22.58 -8.11 -15.23
C GLY A 150 21.12 -8.34 -14.86
N GLU A 151 20.57 -9.38 -15.47
CA GLU A 151 19.16 -9.77 -15.32
C GLU A 151 19.06 -11.02 -14.45
N ILE A 152 18.05 -11.02 -13.57
CA ILE A 152 17.70 -12.14 -12.71
C ILE A 152 16.39 -12.71 -13.23
N THR A 153 16.42 -13.93 -13.76
CA THR A 153 15.25 -14.55 -14.39
C THR A 153 15.10 -16.00 -13.94
N PHE A 154 13.89 -16.38 -13.55
CA PHE A 154 13.52 -17.77 -13.21
C PHE A 154 12.01 -17.95 -13.19
N THR A 155 11.53 -19.18 -13.25
CA THR A 155 10.11 -19.51 -13.13
C THR A 155 9.69 -19.58 -11.66
N LEU A 156 8.60 -18.88 -11.31
CA LEU A 156 7.98 -18.94 -10.00
C LEU A 156 7.26 -20.29 -9.79
N PRO A 157 7.20 -20.82 -8.57
CA PRO A 157 6.48 -22.04 -8.29
C PRO A 157 4.95 -21.81 -8.35
N PRO A 158 4.14 -22.86 -8.53
CA PRO A 158 2.71 -22.78 -8.29
C PRO A 158 2.43 -22.48 -6.81
N LEU A 159 1.40 -21.70 -6.53
CA LEU A 159 1.01 -21.30 -5.19
C LEU A 159 -0.47 -21.59 -4.95
N ALA A 160 -0.81 -21.95 -3.71
CA ALA A 160 -2.19 -22.11 -3.25
C ALA A 160 -2.78 -20.81 -2.65
N ALA A 161 -1.93 -19.89 -2.22
CA ALA A 161 -2.29 -18.59 -1.64
C ALA A 161 -1.25 -17.54 -1.99
N GLY A 162 -1.62 -16.27 -1.86
CA GLY A 162 -0.69 -15.15 -2.05
C GLY A 162 0.48 -15.23 -1.07
N LYS A 163 1.68 -14.96 -1.55
CA LYS A 163 2.93 -15.00 -0.76
C LYS A 163 3.75 -13.73 -0.98
N LYS A 164 4.35 -13.26 0.11
CA LYS A 164 5.38 -12.24 0.07
C LYS A 164 6.74 -12.89 -0.17
N ALA A 165 7.55 -12.28 -1.01
CA ALA A 165 8.91 -12.69 -1.32
C ALA A 165 9.91 -11.55 -1.10
N LEU A 166 11.17 -11.87 -0.92
CA LEU A 166 12.25 -10.91 -0.75
C LEU A 166 13.38 -11.25 -1.72
N LEU A 167 13.76 -10.29 -2.56
CA LEU A 167 14.98 -10.35 -3.34
C LEU A 167 16.08 -9.63 -2.57
N LYS A 168 17.12 -10.35 -2.17
CA LYS A 168 18.31 -9.83 -1.52
C LYS A 168 19.45 -9.83 -2.52
N CYS A 169 20.20 -8.74 -2.59
CA CYS A 169 21.35 -8.59 -3.45
C CYS A 169 22.53 -8.02 -2.68
N ALA A 170 23.73 -8.52 -3.00
CA ALA A 170 24.97 -7.98 -2.48
C ALA A 170 26.00 -7.91 -3.60
N PHE A 171 26.65 -6.77 -3.78
CA PHE A 171 27.77 -6.60 -4.69
C PHE A 171 29.06 -6.44 -3.91
N THR A 172 30.06 -7.22 -4.26
CA THR A 172 31.37 -7.21 -3.62
C THR A 172 32.47 -7.20 -4.67
N GLY A 173 33.43 -6.31 -4.58
CA GLY A 173 34.61 -6.25 -5.46
C GLY A 173 35.33 -4.91 -5.34
N ASP A 174 36.64 -4.92 -5.57
CA ASP A 174 37.52 -3.76 -5.67
C ASP A 174 37.34 -2.65 -4.59
N GLY A 175 37.05 -3.07 -3.36
CA GLY A 175 36.86 -2.15 -2.22
C GLY A 175 35.42 -1.67 -2.05
N ILE A 176 34.45 -2.11 -2.89
CA ILE A 176 33.03 -1.90 -2.68
C ILE A 176 32.40 -3.15 -2.04
N ALA A 177 31.60 -2.95 -1.02
CA ALA A 177 30.70 -3.96 -0.45
C ALA A 177 29.37 -3.28 -0.13
N VAL A 178 28.34 -3.54 -0.93
CA VAL A 178 27.00 -2.95 -0.80
C VAL A 178 25.94 -4.01 -0.92
N GLU A 179 24.88 -3.85 -0.14
CA GLU A 179 23.73 -4.74 -0.14
C GLU A 179 22.43 -3.96 -0.27
N ASN A 180 21.41 -4.59 -0.81
CA ASN A 180 20.06 -4.07 -0.85
C ASN A 180 19.04 -5.20 -0.94
N ASP A 181 17.78 -4.93 -0.65
CA ASP A 181 16.69 -5.88 -0.77
C ASP A 181 15.40 -5.24 -1.27
N TRP A 182 14.51 -6.03 -1.86
CA TRP A 182 13.22 -5.57 -2.37
C TRP A 182 12.15 -6.61 -2.15
N GLU A 183 11.00 -6.16 -1.70
CA GLU A 183 9.82 -6.98 -1.52
C GLU A 183 9.08 -7.18 -2.84
N PHE A 184 8.58 -8.38 -3.05
CA PHE A 184 7.72 -8.79 -4.15
C PHE A 184 6.54 -9.60 -3.61
N TRP A 185 5.50 -9.72 -4.41
CA TRP A 185 4.34 -10.53 -4.06
C TRP A 185 3.98 -11.44 -5.23
N CYS A 186 3.72 -12.69 -4.91
CA CYS A 186 3.38 -13.73 -5.86
C CYS A 186 1.98 -14.25 -5.53
N PHE A 187 1.10 -14.25 -6.50
CA PHE A 187 -0.29 -14.62 -6.34
C PHE A 187 -0.64 -15.84 -7.21
N PRO A 188 -1.49 -16.76 -6.75
CA PRO A 188 -2.03 -17.80 -7.61
C PRO A 188 -2.68 -17.23 -8.86
N GLU A 189 -2.67 -17.98 -9.94
CA GLU A 189 -3.51 -17.68 -11.09
C GLU A 189 -4.99 -17.74 -10.68
N VAL A 190 -5.71 -16.65 -10.94
CA VAL A 190 -7.10 -16.52 -10.54
C VAL A 190 -8.01 -17.03 -11.65
N GLN A 191 -8.89 -17.98 -11.32
CA GLN A 191 -9.96 -18.37 -12.23
C GLN A 191 -11.07 -17.32 -12.20
N PRO A 192 -11.68 -17.00 -13.35
CA PRO A 192 -12.81 -16.08 -13.39
C PRO A 192 -13.93 -16.55 -12.44
N PHE A 193 -14.45 -15.62 -11.65
CA PHE A 193 -15.62 -15.92 -10.83
C PHE A 193 -16.83 -16.19 -11.73
N THR A 194 -17.34 -17.40 -11.71
CA THR A 194 -18.46 -17.83 -12.58
C THR A 194 -19.82 -17.34 -12.10
N GLY A 195 -19.84 -16.55 -11.00
CA GLY A 195 -21.08 -16.04 -10.42
C GLY A 195 -21.78 -17.06 -9.54
N SER A 196 -22.62 -16.58 -8.67
CA SER A 196 -23.68 -17.36 -8.02
C SER A 196 -24.92 -16.47 -7.95
N ASP A 197 -26.11 -17.05 -7.91
CA ASP A 197 -27.34 -16.26 -7.75
C ASP A 197 -27.37 -15.48 -6.42
N GLU A 198 -26.51 -15.87 -5.50
CA GLU A 198 -26.41 -15.26 -4.16
C GLU A 198 -25.33 -14.17 -4.05
N VAL A 199 -24.36 -14.08 -4.98
CA VAL A 199 -23.25 -13.12 -4.95
C VAL A 199 -23.22 -12.29 -6.21
N LYS A 200 -23.28 -10.95 -6.07
CA LYS A 200 -23.19 -10.03 -7.21
C LYS A 200 -22.05 -9.02 -7.01
N ILE A 201 -21.45 -8.62 -8.14
CA ILE A 201 -20.54 -7.48 -8.20
C ILE A 201 -21.33 -6.33 -8.80
N VAL A 202 -21.36 -5.18 -8.12
CA VAL A 202 -22.13 -4.02 -8.55
C VAL A 202 -21.30 -2.74 -8.49
N SER A 203 -21.56 -1.83 -9.40
CA SER A 203 -20.96 -0.48 -9.42
C SER A 203 -21.92 0.61 -8.95
N THR A 204 -23.16 0.24 -8.65
CA THR A 204 -24.20 1.14 -8.12
C THR A 204 -24.95 0.42 -7.01
N PHE A 205 -25.57 1.18 -6.12
CA PHE A 205 -26.41 0.63 -5.05
C PHE A 205 -27.81 1.24 -5.16
N SER A 206 -28.72 0.48 -5.76
CA SER A 206 -30.11 0.89 -5.99
C SER A 206 -31.09 0.18 -5.05
N SER A 207 -32.38 0.40 -5.24
CA SER A 207 -33.44 -0.31 -4.53
C SER A 207 -33.38 -1.83 -4.74
N ASP A 208 -33.02 -2.26 -5.94
CA ASP A 208 -32.97 -3.69 -6.29
C ASP A 208 -31.80 -4.38 -5.56
N GLU A 209 -30.63 -3.72 -5.46
CA GLU A 209 -29.51 -4.21 -4.66
C GLU A 209 -29.83 -4.23 -3.18
N ALA A 210 -30.52 -3.20 -2.68
CA ALA A 210 -30.97 -3.15 -1.28
C ALA A 210 -31.94 -4.28 -0.95
N GLU A 211 -32.94 -4.54 -1.79
CA GLU A 211 -33.87 -5.64 -1.63
C GLU A 211 -33.15 -7.00 -1.72
N PHE A 212 -32.25 -7.16 -2.68
CA PHE A 212 -31.45 -8.36 -2.84
C PHE A 212 -30.67 -8.71 -1.57
N VAL A 213 -29.97 -7.72 -0.98
CA VAL A 213 -29.20 -7.95 0.26
C VAL A 213 -30.11 -8.20 1.44
N GLN A 214 -31.21 -7.45 1.61
CA GLN A 214 -32.15 -7.70 2.70
C GLN A 214 -32.71 -9.12 2.70
N ASN A 215 -32.88 -9.73 1.51
CA ASN A 215 -33.34 -11.10 1.34
C ASN A 215 -32.25 -12.17 1.49
N GLY A 216 -31.00 -11.77 1.77
CA GLY A 216 -29.89 -12.70 2.00
C GLY A 216 -28.82 -12.71 0.91
N GLY A 217 -28.98 -11.88 -0.11
CA GLY A 217 -27.97 -11.67 -1.15
C GLY A 217 -26.69 -11.04 -0.61
N LYS A 218 -25.62 -11.20 -1.34
CA LYS A 218 -24.27 -10.76 -0.96
C LYS A 218 -23.70 -9.90 -2.08
N LEU A 219 -23.16 -8.73 -1.74
CA LEU A 219 -22.66 -7.76 -2.72
C LEU A 219 -21.20 -7.42 -2.50
N LEU A 220 -20.44 -7.44 -3.58
CA LEU A 220 -19.19 -6.70 -3.72
C LEU A 220 -19.47 -5.41 -4.48
N VAL A 221 -19.45 -4.28 -3.79
CA VAL A 221 -19.65 -2.95 -4.37
C VAL A 221 -18.29 -2.36 -4.70
N VAL A 222 -17.96 -2.26 -6.00
CA VAL A 222 -16.64 -1.83 -6.49
C VAL A 222 -16.59 -0.38 -6.94
N ASP A 223 -17.74 0.24 -7.18
CA ASP A 223 -17.89 1.66 -7.50
C ASP A 223 -19.25 2.14 -6.99
N GLY A 224 -19.60 3.42 -7.23
CA GLY A 224 -20.91 3.95 -6.81
C GLY A 224 -21.15 3.93 -5.30
N PHE A 225 -20.11 4.12 -4.52
CA PHE A 225 -20.19 4.07 -3.06
C PHE A 225 -21.18 5.09 -2.53
N PRO A 226 -22.02 4.66 -1.60
CA PRO A 226 -23.00 5.53 -0.96
C PRO A 226 -22.39 6.37 0.16
N CYS A 227 -21.15 6.79 0.04
CA CYS A 227 -20.48 7.68 0.97
C CYS A 227 -19.71 8.75 0.21
N ASP A 228 -19.46 9.89 0.84
CA ASP A 228 -18.68 10.94 0.22
C ASP A 228 -17.28 10.43 -0.11
N ARG A 229 -16.89 10.72 -1.33
CA ARG A 229 -15.59 10.32 -1.87
C ARG A 229 -14.73 11.55 -2.03
N THR A 230 -13.56 11.51 -1.45
CA THR A 230 -12.50 12.42 -1.82
C THR A 230 -11.62 11.78 -2.88
N VAL A 231 -11.07 12.57 -3.78
CA VAL A 231 -10.03 12.11 -4.69
C VAL A 231 -8.79 11.82 -3.83
N GLU A 232 -8.56 10.55 -3.58
CA GLU A 232 -7.36 10.07 -2.92
C GLU A 232 -6.54 9.34 -3.95
N MET A 233 -5.45 9.93 -4.34
CA MET A 233 -4.44 9.20 -5.10
C MET A 233 -3.53 8.50 -4.11
N TYR A 234 -2.99 7.35 -4.49
CA TYR A 234 -1.88 6.74 -3.78
C TYR A 234 -0.67 7.67 -3.89
N LYS A 235 -0.79 8.79 -3.24
CA LYS A 235 0.32 9.72 -3.09
C LYS A 235 1.01 9.38 -1.79
N ALA A 236 2.23 9.03 -1.90
CA ALA A 236 3.20 9.19 -0.85
C ALA A 236 3.27 10.68 -0.48
N CYS A 237 2.24 11.22 0.12
CA CYS A 237 2.27 12.59 0.59
C CYS A 237 2.22 12.61 2.11
N PRO A 238 3.38 12.55 2.77
CA PRO A 238 3.49 12.59 4.23
C PRO A 238 3.23 13.99 4.79
N THR A 239 2.78 14.94 3.98
CA THR A 239 2.76 16.35 4.33
C THR A 239 1.51 16.79 5.11
N GLY A 240 0.66 15.89 5.54
CA GLY A 240 -0.55 16.25 6.29
C GLY A 240 -1.53 17.14 5.55
N ARG A 241 -1.34 17.30 4.23
CA ARG A 241 -2.31 17.99 3.39
C ARG A 241 -3.55 17.12 3.24
N SER A 242 -4.66 17.75 2.98
CA SER A 242 -5.97 17.13 2.89
C SER A 242 -6.11 16.05 1.83
N SER A 243 -5.32 16.12 0.78
CA SER A 243 -5.33 15.19 -0.34
C SER A 243 -4.38 14.00 -0.17
N GLY A 244 -3.83 13.80 1.04
CA GLY A 244 -2.91 12.71 1.30
C GLY A 244 -3.30 11.90 2.54
N HIS A 245 -2.61 10.80 2.72
CA HIS A 245 -2.67 9.98 3.92
C HIS A 245 -1.26 9.62 4.37
N TYR A 246 -1.13 9.23 5.62
CA TYR A 246 0.15 8.82 6.20
C TYR A 246 0.43 7.33 6.10
N GLY A 247 -0.31 6.61 5.29
CA GLY A 247 -0.27 5.17 5.15
C GLY A 247 -1.65 4.56 5.37
N ASN A 248 -1.66 3.27 5.57
CA ASN A 248 -2.87 2.50 5.77
C ASN A 248 -2.68 1.46 6.89
N TYR A 249 -3.77 0.87 7.32
CA TYR A 249 -3.78 -0.26 8.23
C TYR A 249 -4.79 -1.30 7.78
N VAL A 250 -4.45 -2.55 8.01
CA VAL A 250 -5.28 -3.72 7.69
C VAL A 250 -5.67 -4.40 8.99
N LYS A 251 -6.97 -4.54 9.24
CA LYS A 251 -7.47 -5.32 10.35
C LYS A 251 -7.46 -6.81 10.01
N THR A 252 -7.30 -7.65 11.01
CA THR A 252 -7.52 -9.09 10.84
C THR A 252 -8.96 -9.33 10.36
N HIS A 253 -9.08 -9.92 9.18
CA HIS A 253 -10.38 -10.17 8.56
C HIS A 253 -10.34 -11.43 7.69
N PRO A 254 -11.36 -12.32 7.76
CA PRO A 254 -11.35 -13.58 7.00
C PRO A 254 -11.24 -13.39 5.48
N ALA A 255 -11.79 -12.31 4.93
CA ALA A 255 -11.67 -12.01 3.51
C ALA A 255 -10.23 -11.70 3.06
N LEU A 256 -9.32 -11.42 3.99
CA LEU A 256 -7.92 -11.11 3.72
C LEU A 256 -6.96 -12.19 4.25
N ALA A 257 -7.48 -13.32 4.73
CA ALA A 257 -6.66 -14.38 5.36
C ALA A 257 -5.55 -14.92 4.45
N ASN A 258 -5.78 -14.93 3.13
CA ASN A 258 -4.82 -15.41 2.13
C ASN A 258 -4.15 -14.28 1.35
N PHE A 259 -4.53 -13.02 1.60
CA PHE A 259 -3.92 -11.87 0.96
C PHE A 259 -2.71 -11.41 1.79
N PRO A 260 -1.49 -11.42 1.25
CA PRO A 260 -0.29 -11.13 2.03
C PRO A 260 -0.22 -9.66 2.44
N HIS A 261 -0.16 -9.43 3.76
CA HIS A 261 0.01 -8.12 4.36
C HIS A 261 0.68 -8.22 5.74
N ASP A 262 1.35 -7.17 6.17
CA ASP A 262 2.02 -7.06 7.48
C ASP A 262 1.26 -6.12 8.44
N GLY A 263 -0.08 -6.14 8.37
CA GLY A 263 -0.95 -5.18 9.06
C GLY A 263 -1.10 -3.86 8.29
N TYR A 264 -0.46 -3.74 7.15
CA TYR A 264 -0.57 -2.63 6.20
C TYR A 264 -0.21 -3.10 4.78
N LEU A 265 -0.54 -2.29 3.79
CA LEU A 265 -0.20 -2.51 2.39
C LEU A 265 0.88 -1.53 1.94
N THR A 266 1.78 -2.03 1.08
CA THR A 266 2.83 -1.23 0.43
C THR A 266 2.73 -1.37 -1.10
N TRP A 267 3.79 -1.80 -1.73
CA TRP A 267 3.90 -1.87 -3.19
C TRP A 267 2.96 -2.90 -3.84
N GLN A 268 2.50 -3.94 -3.10
CA GLN A 268 1.48 -4.87 -3.61
C GLN A 268 0.16 -4.18 -3.94
N ALA A 269 -0.11 -3.05 -3.31
CA ALA A 269 -1.34 -2.31 -3.53
C ALA A 269 -1.18 -1.12 -4.49
N TYR A 270 0.00 -0.91 -5.08
CA TYR A 270 0.29 0.29 -5.84
C TYR A 270 -0.70 0.49 -6.99
N ASP A 271 -0.84 -0.49 -7.88
CA ASP A 271 -1.71 -0.36 -9.06
C ASP A 271 -3.19 -0.24 -8.68
N MET A 272 -3.66 -1.02 -7.68
CA MET A 272 -5.06 -0.94 -7.26
C MET A 272 -5.41 0.29 -6.41
N MET A 273 -4.42 0.98 -5.84
CA MET A 273 -4.62 2.26 -5.14
C MET A 273 -4.37 3.48 -6.04
N PHE A 274 -3.55 3.32 -7.08
CA PHE A 274 -3.22 4.41 -7.99
C PHE A 274 -4.50 4.95 -8.64
N GLU A 275 -4.72 6.27 -8.54
CA GLU A 275 -5.92 6.96 -8.99
C GLU A 275 -7.24 6.49 -8.35
N SER A 276 -7.20 5.62 -7.36
CA SER A 276 -8.39 5.22 -6.61
C SER A 276 -8.93 6.37 -5.74
N ARG A 277 -10.14 6.19 -5.24
CA ARG A 277 -10.80 7.14 -4.32
C ARG A 277 -11.14 6.43 -3.03
N ALA A 278 -10.70 6.98 -1.90
CA ALA A 278 -11.08 6.44 -0.61
C ALA A 278 -12.52 6.80 -0.24
N MET A 279 -13.18 5.92 0.46
CA MET A 279 -14.44 6.23 1.13
C MET A 279 -14.17 7.21 2.28
N LEU A 280 -14.89 8.33 2.31
CA LEU A 280 -14.80 9.33 3.37
C LEU A 280 -16.03 9.25 4.27
N PHE A 281 -15.80 9.15 5.58
CA PHE A 281 -16.84 9.08 6.59
C PHE A 281 -16.86 10.36 7.42
N ALA A 282 -17.92 11.15 7.33
CA ALA A 282 -18.13 12.29 8.21
C ALA A 282 -18.32 11.85 9.67
N GLU A 283 -18.09 12.75 10.61
CA GLU A 283 -18.34 12.47 12.04
C GLU A 283 -19.80 12.13 12.33
N GLU A 284 -20.71 12.78 11.63
CA GLU A 284 -22.17 12.62 11.76
C GLU A 284 -22.75 11.63 10.74
N SER A 285 -21.89 10.84 10.09
CA SER A 285 -22.34 9.86 9.09
C SER A 285 -23.23 8.80 9.73
N LEU A 286 -24.37 8.55 9.11
CA LEU A 286 -25.22 7.40 9.47
C LEU A 286 -24.56 6.07 9.11
N LEU A 287 -23.62 6.07 8.16
CA LEU A 287 -22.83 4.89 7.83
C LEU A 287 -21.73 4.69 8.88
N PRO A 288 -21.74 3.58 9.62
CA PRO A 288 -20.73 3.31 10.64
C PRO A 288 -19.32 3.26 10.07
N PHE A 289 -18.35 3.89 10.74
CA PHE A 289 -16.96 3.79 10.37
C PHE A 289 -16.35 2.49 10.91
N ALA A 290 -16.37 1.45 10.11
CA ALA A 290 -15.84 0.13 10.44
C ALA A 290 -14.95 -0.42 9.31
N PRO A 291 -13.79 0.19 9.06
CA PRO A 291 -12.92 -0.24 7.98
C PRO A 291 -12.29 -1.62 8.27
N VAL A 292 -12.20 -2.44 7.23
CA VAL A 292 -11.33 -3.61 7.15
C VAL A 292 -9.92 -3.14 6.76
N ILE A 293 -9.85 -2.24 5.76
CA ILE A 293 -8.62 -1.52 5.40
C ILE A 293 -8.92 -0.03 5.49
N GLY A 294 -8.26 0.64 6.43
CA GLY A 294 -8.40 2.06 6.67
C GLY A 294 -7.16 2.85 6.29
N LEU A 295 -7.33 4.15 6.06
CA LEU A 295 -6.20 5.07 5.84
C LEU A 295 -5.86 5.79 7.14
N ILE A 296 -4.57 5.94 7.40
CA ILE A 296 -4.06 6.66 8.58
C ILE A 296 -4.23 8.15 8.34
N PRO A 297 -5.02 8.85 9.19
CA PRO A 297 -5.31 10.26 8.98
C PRO A 297 -4.12 11.14 9.31
N SER A 298 -4.11 12.34 8.74
CA SER A 298 -3.16 13.39 9.11
C SER A 298 -3.29 13.79 10.59
N TYR A 299 -2.18 14.10 11.25
CA TYR A 299 -2.18 14.64 12.61
C TYR A 299 -2.89 16.00 12.73
N LYS A 300 -2.83 16.78 11.67
CA LYS A 300 -3.45 18.11 11.62
C LYS A 300 -4.94 18.05 11.29
N LYS A 301 -5.32 17.05 10.52
CA LYS A 301 -6.68 16.88 10.05
C LYS A 301 -7.11 15.43 10.11
N TYR A 302 -7.88 15.12 11.11
CA TYR A 302 -8.41 13.77 11.31
C TYR A 302 -9.60 13.56 10.38
N MET A 303 -9.41 12.77 9.33
CA MET A 303 -10.48 12.31 8.44
C MET A 303 -10.58 10.79 8.49
N ARG A 304 -11.79 10.29 8.65
CA ARG A 304 -12.07 8.85 8.66
C ARG A 304 -12.19 8.38 7.22
N LYS A 305 -11.21 7.59 6.75
CA LYS A 305 -11.16 7.08 5.38
C LYS A 305 -10.97 5.57 5.39
N ALA A 306 -11.60 4.90 4.43
CA ALA A 306 -11.43 3.46 4.22
C ALA A 306 -11.27 3.11 2.75
N MET A 307 -10.52 2.02 2.50
CA MET A 307 -10.42 1.38 1.18
C MET A 307 -11.28 0.13 1.09
N LEU A 308 -11.55 -0.50 2.24
CA LEU A 308 -12.39 -1.70 2.31
C LEU A 308 -13.22 -1.64 3.61
N ALA A 309 -14.53 -1.87 3.48
CA ALA A 309 -15.43 -1.94 4.62
C ALA A 309 -16.52 -3.01 4.39
N GLU A 310 -16.95 -3.68 5.47
CA GLU A 310 -18.02 -4.66 5.44
C GLU A 310 -19.20 -4.19 6.26
N TYR A 311 -20.41 -4.46 5.74
CA TYR A 311 -21.68 -4.19 6.41
C TYR A 311 -22.65 -5.35 6.22
N LYS A 312 -23.64 -5.41 7.12
CA LYS A 312 -24.78 -6.31 6.99
C LYS A 312 -26.09 -5.51 6.99
N THR A 313 -27.11 -6.04 6.34
CA THR A 313 -28.47 -5.56 6.41
C THR A 313 -29.44 -6.73 6.19
N GLY A 314 -30.46 -6.87 7.04
CA GLY A 314 -31.34 -8.03 7.00
C GLY A 314 -30.56 -9.35 7.12
N LYS A 315 -30.68 -10.21 6.11
CA LYS A 315 -29.99 -11.51 6.08
C LYS A 315 -28.69 -11.48 5.27
N GLY A 316 -28.39 -10.40 4.56
CA GLY A 316 -27.30 -10.33 3.59
C GLY A 316 -26.08 -9.58 4.06
N ARG A 317 -25.11 -9.50 3.17
CA ARG A 317 -23.78 -8.88 3.40
C ARG A 317 -23.36 -8.02 2.23
N MET A 318 -22.59 -6.99 2.54
CA MET A 318 -22.01 -6.06 1.56
C MET A 318 -20.56 -5.76 1.90
N ILE A 319 -19.69 -5.87 0.91
CA ILE A 319 -18.33 -5.35 0.98
C ILE A 319 -18.23 -4.16 0.05
N PHE A 320 -17.85 -3.01 0.58
CA PHE A 320 -17.51 -1.82 -0.17
C PHE A 320 -16.00 -1.78 -0.38
N CYS A 321 -15.57 -1.82 -1.63
CA CYS A 321 -14.17 -1.86 -2.02
C CYS A 321 -13.84 -0.65 -2.89
N ALA A 322 -12.98 0.23 -2.38
CA ALA A 322 -12.53 1.43 -3.07
C ALA A 322 -11.26 1.24 -3.91
N PHE A 323 -10.67 0.04 -3.87
CA PHE A 323 -9.56 -0.29 -4.76
C PHE A 323 -10.01 -0.40 -6.20
N ASN A 324 -9.14 -0.02 -7.11
CA ASN A 324 -9.32 -0.35 -8.53
C ASN A 324 -9.03 -1.84 -8.74
N LEU A 325 -10.08 -2.64 -8.86
CA LEU A 325 -10.01 -4.08 -9.10
C LEU A 325 -10.15 -4.44 -10.58
N THR A 326 -9.99 -3.45 -11.47
CA THR A 326 -9.94 -3.64 -12.92
C THR A 326 -8.49 -3.74 -13.39
N GLY A 327 -8.27 -4.28 -14.58
CA GLY A 327 -6.91 -4.44 -15.12
C GLY A 327 -6.26 -5.78 -14.76
N ASP A 328 -5.00 -5.91 -15.12
CA ASP A 328 -4.27 -7.18 -15.13
C ASP A 328 -3.31 -7.35 -13.94
N ASP A 329 -3.34 -6.42 -12.97
CA ASP A 329 -2.47 -6.55 -11.78
C ASP A 329 -2.82 -7.81 -10.97
N PRO A 330 -1.85 -8.73 -10.75
CA PRO A 330 -2.10 -9.98 -10.04
C PRO A 330 -2.65 -9.80 -8.62
N ALA A 331 -2.24 -8.74 -7.90
CA ALA A 331 -2.74 -8.46 -6.56
C ALA A 331 -4.20 -8.01 -6.59
N ALA A 332 -4.59 -7.14 -7.53
CA ALA A 332 -5.96 -6.67 -7.68
C ALA A 332 -6.91 -7.82 -8.05
N GLN A 333 -6.51 -8.68 -8.99
CA GLN A 333 -7.29 -9.85 -9.39
C GLN A 333 -7.43 -10.86 -8.24
N TYR A 334 -6.34 -11.10 -7.52
CA TYR A 334 -6.37 -12.02 -6.38
C TYR A 334 -7.22 -11.47 -5.22
N LEU A 335 -7.08 -10.18 -4.88
CA LEU A 335 -7.94 -9.55 -3.87
C LEU A 335 -9.42 -9.68 -4.24
N LYS A 336 -9.77 -9.37 -5.49
CA LYS A 336 -11.15 -9.53 -5.98
C LYS A 336 -11.67 -10.95 -5.78
N SER A 337 -10.85 -11.94 -6.13
CA SER A 337 -11.19 -13.36 -5.95
C SER A 337 -11.40 -13.73 -4.49
N GLU A 338 -10.53 -13.29 -3.58
CA GLU A 338 -10.66 -13.56 -2.15
C GLU A 338 -11.90 -12.90 -1.53
N LEU A 339 -12.24 -11.68 -1.94
CA LEU A 339 -13.47 -11.00 -1.51
C LEU A 339 -14.72 -11.76 -1.96
N LEU A 340 -14.74 -12.24 -3.21
CA LEU A 340 -15.85 -13.02 -3.75
C LEU A 340 -15.96 -14.40 -3.10
N ARG A 341 -14.82 -15.07 -2.87
CA ARG A 341 -14.77 -16.33 -2.13
C ARG A 341 -15.34 -16.16 -0.72
N TYR A 342 -14.92 -15.13 0.00
CA TYR A 342 -15.43 -14.84 1.33
C TYR A 342 -16.94 -14.63 1.35
N LEU A 343 -17.47 -13.87 0.38
CA LEU A 343 -18.91 -13.66 0.25
C LEU A 343 -19.66 -14.96 -0.08
N ALA A 344 -19.07 -15.84 -0.89
CA ALA A 344 -19.68 -17.11 -1.24
C ALA A 344 -19.66 -18.14 -0.10
N ASP A 345 -18.54 -18.20 0.66
CA ASP A 345 -18.36 -19.18 1.75
C ASP A 345 -19.30 -18.95 2.94
N GLY A 346 -19.76 -17.74 3.14
CA GLY A 346 -20.71 -17.40 4.19
C GLY A 346 -20.16 -17.40 5.63
N ASN A 347 -18.86 -17.59 5.82
CA ASN A 347 -18.17 -17.55 7.12
C ASN A 347 -17.90 -16.11 7.55
N PHE A 348 -18.96 -15.34 7.74
CA PHE A 348 -18.88 -13.91 8.02
C PHE A 348 -18.42 -13.58 9.44
N THR A 349 -17.74 -12.43 9.60
CA THR A 349 -17.44 -11.91 10.92
C THR A 349 -18.72 -11.52 11.66
N ALA A 350 -18.74 -11.71 12.97
CA ALA A 350 -19.83 -11.23 13.80
C ALA A 350 -19.86 -9.69 13.90
N ASP A 351 -18.68 -9.08 13.73
CA ASP A 351 -18.44 -7.66 14.04
C ASP A 351 -18.84 -6.68 12.92
N ALA A 352 -19.27 -7.18 11.75
CA ALA A 352 -19.76 -6.29 10.70
C ALA A 352 -20.96 -5.48 11.17
N PRO A 353 -20.92 -4.13 11.09
CA PRO A 353 -22.04 -3.30 11.51
C PRO A 353 -23.30 -3.59 10.71
N GLU A 354 -24.42 -3.58 11.40
CA GLU A 354 -25.72 -3.66 10.76
C GLU A 354 -26.20 -2.26 10.36
N LEU A 355 -26.64 -2.13 9.11
CA LEU A 355 -27.20 -0.89 8.61
C LEU A 355 -28.69 -0.85 8.93
N SER A 356 -29.14 0.27 9.51
CA SER A 356 -30.56 0.50 9.75
C SER A 356 -31.32 0.68 8.42
N PRO A 357 -32.64 0.43 8.39
CA PRO A 357 -33.45 0.69 7.20
C PRO A 357 -33.34 2.15 6.70
N GLU A 358 -33.20 3.10 7.60
CA GLU A 358 -33.03 4.52 7.27
C GLU A 358 -31.70 4.75 6.56
N THR A 359 -30.62 4.11 7.04
CA THR A 359 -29.32 4.18 6.39
C THR A 359 -29.38 3.56 4.99
N VAL A 360 -29.99 2.40 4.84
CA VAL A 360 -30.18 1.75 3.53
C VAL A 360 -30.98 2.64 2.57
N ALA A 361 -32.08 3.24 3.03
CA ALA A 361 -32.89 4.15 2.21
C ALA A 361 -32.08 5.38 1.76
N LEU A 362 -31.26 5.93 2.66
CA LEU A 362 -30.37 7.05 2.34
C LEU A 362 -29.34 6.65 1.26
N LEU A 363 -28.74 5.47 1.36
CA LEU A 363 -27.80 4.95 0.39
C LEU A 363 -28.46 4.80 -1.00
N VAL A 364 -29.66 4.26 -1.05
CA VAL A 364 -30.45 4.08 -2.28
C VAL A 364 -30.81 5.41 -2.92
N SER A 365 -31.16 6.42 -2.12
CA SER A 365 -31.56 7.73 -2.64
C SER A 365 -30.44 8.51 -3.33
N GLY A 366 -29.18 8.11 -3.13
CA GLY A 366 -28.01 8.86 -3.61
C GLY A 366 -27.84 10.24 -2.95
N ASN A 367 -28.74 10.61 -2.02
CA ASN A 367 -28.67 11.86 -1.27
C ASN A 367 -27.76 11.76 -0.04
N TYR A 368 -26.85 10.81 -0.06
CA TYR A 368 -25.81 10.69 0.94
C TYR A 368 -24.79 11.82 0.71
N THR A 369 -25.16 13.00 1.13
CA THR A 369 -24.22 14.11 1.26
C THR A 369 -23.71 14.09 2.69
N SER A 370 -22.46 13.73 2.90
CA SER A 370 -21.83 14.16 4.11
C SER A 370 -21.71 15.69 4.02
N HIS A 371 -22.10 16.40 5.04
CA HIS A 371 -21.83 17.84 5.18
C HIS A 371 -20.34 18.11 5.40
N ALA A 372 -19.52 17.16 5.06
CA ALA A 372 -18.10 17.21 5.28
C ALA A 372 -17.38 17.83 4.09
N PHE A 373 -16.58 18.71 4.33
CA PHE A 373 -15.40 19.06 3.56
C PHE A 373 -15.62 19.55 2.14
N ARG A 374 -15.95 20.80 2.03
CA ARG A 374 -15.48 21.58 0.88
C ARG A 374 -13.95 21.56 0.94
N GLU A 375 -13.28 21.36 -0.17
CA GLU A 375 -11.82 21.46 -0.27
C GLU A 375 -11.28 22.74 0.36
N THR A 376 -12.07 23.81 0.36
CA THR A 376 -11.82 25.09 1.01
C THR A 376 -11.75 25.03 2.53
N ASP A 377 -12.49 24.10 3.18
CA ASP A 377 -12.44 23.94 4.64
C ASP A 377 -11.16 23.24 5.10
N ILE A 378 -10.46 22.69 4.15
CA ILE A 378 -9.24 21.89 4.32
C ILE A 378 -7.99 22.77 4.25
N ALA A 379 -8.03 23.86 3.51
CA ALA A 379 -6.83 24.62 3.17
C ALA A 379 -6.35 25.57 4.26
N CYS A 380 -7.22 26.05 5.13
CA CYS A 380 -6.88 27.10 6.09
C CYS A 380 -7.71 26.96 7.35
N ASP A 381 -7.20 26.30 8.38
CA ASP A 381 -7.56 26.66 9.73
C ASP A 381 -6.85 28.00 10.04
N PRO A 382 -7.58 29.14 10.10
CA PRO A 382 -6.96 30.45 10.37
C PRO A 382 -6.35 30.51 11.78
N ASN A 383 -6.61 29.54 12.64
CA ASN A 383 -6.03 29.44 13.99
C ASN A 383 -4.71 28.67 14.03
N VAL A 384 -4.19 28.23 12.89
CA VAL A 384 -2.90 27.58 12.72
C VAL A 384 -1.95 28.51 11.96
N GLN A 385 -1.94 29.79 12.31
CA GLN A 385 -0.88 30.71 11.89
C GLN A 385 0.30 30.63 12.83
#